data_17219b8f20bb038227599cc617624fc0
#
_entry.id   17219b8f20bb038227599cc617624fc0
#
_cell.length_a   1.000
_cell.length_b   1.000
_cell.length_c   1.000
_cell.angle_alpha   90.00
_cell.angle_beta   90.00
_cell.angle_gamma   90.00
#
_symmetry.space_group_name_H-M   'P 1'
#
loop_
_entity.id
_entity.type
_entity.pdbx_description
1 polymer ?
#
loop_
_entity_poly.entity_id
_entity_poly.type
_entity_poly.pdbx_seq_one_letter_code
_entity_poly.pdbx_strand_id
1 'polypeptide(L)'
;MVRRNSLILFLILLISGCVTAPPTPTAAPVTEAPATPMPTTAPVDSGPTFVGRVRNAQYQLGASDLEQVVQLTDGVYQSDAASGAEYVSVSVLNFVANGDLNNDGRDDVAVLVAENYGGSGTFVFLTVYADVNGTLTFQTSLMIDDRPQVNVMSIDNGEIFLDVVIHDAEDPFCCPTLHTARHYRLTRINQLDLVDYVTFTPAGDPRTITIEAPPNGAQATNSIQVRGKVAIAPFENTLAYRIYDIGGVELAAGAITVTAPDLGAPGTFDSIIKLGNILSGAVVRLEIQDLSAKDGSLLAMDSVELVVK
;
A
#
# COMPACT_ATOMS: atom_id res chain seq x y z
N MET A 1 -47.33 -50.53 24.07
CA MET A 1 -47.97 -49.57 24.97
C MET A 1 -47.83 -48.22 24.37
N VAL A 2 -48.70 -47.75 23.55
CA VAL A 2 -50.02 -47.11 23.67
C VAL A 2 -49.97 -45.79 24.44
N ARG A 3 -50.27 -44.71 23.65
CA ARG A 3 -50.94 -43.43 24.01
C ARG A 3 -50.03 -42.24 24.31
N ARG A 4 -50.32 -40.98 23.94
CA ARG A 4 -51.60 -40.34 23.46
C ARG A 4 -51.29 -39.00 22.82
N ASN A 5 -51.96 -38.68 21.71
CA ASN A 5 -52.10 -37.35 21.11
C ASN A 5 -52.81 -36.39 22.06
N SER A 6 -52.39 -35.13 22.03
CA SER A 6 -53.22 -33.99 22.46
C SER A 6 -53.08 -32.86 21.41
N LEU A 7 -54.14 -32.69 20.67
CA LEU A 7 -54.43 -31.63 19.73
C LEU A 7 -54.94 -30.42 20.52
N ILE A 8 -54.25 -29.29 20.51
CA ILE A 8 -54.76 -28.04 21.06
C ILE A 8 -55.07 -27.13 19.90
N LEU A 9 -56.34 -26.88 19.72
CA LEU A 9 -56.96 -25.99 18.77
C LEU A 9 -56.89 -24.54 19.31
N PHE A 10 -56.12 -23.65 18.71
CA PHE A 10 -56.14 -22.23 19.05
C PHE A 10 -57.01 -21.44 18.08
N LEU A 11 -58.09 -20.88 18.67
CA LEU A 11 -59.06 -20.06 18.01
C LEU A 11 -58.47 -18.66 17.74
N ILE A 12 -58.32 -18.27 16.48
CA ILE A 12 -57.84 -16.93 16.10
C ILE A 12 -59.02 -15.97 16.04
N LEU A 13 -59.03 -15.02 16.98
CA LEU A 13 -59.97 -13.89 17.00
C LEU A 13 -59.40 -12.80 16.09
N LEU A 14 -60.06 -12.49 14.97
CA LEU A 14 -59.80 -11.36 14.09
C LEU A 14 -60.41 -10.10 14.73
N ILE A 15 -59.54 -9.19 15.18
CA ILE A 15 -59.95 -7.82 15.57
C ILE A 15 -59.53 -6.89 14.42
N SER A 16 -60.50 -6.41 13.66
CA SER A 16 -60.31 -5.33 12.67
C SER A 16 -60.22 -3.97 13.38
N GLY A 17 -58.99 -3.47 13.55
CA GLY A 17 -58.74 -2.11 14.02
C GLY A 17 -58.42 -1.20 12.84
N CYS A 18 -59.28 -0.22 12.57
CA CYS A 18 -58.97 0.88 11.66
C CYS A 18 -57.83 1.74 12.26
N VAL A 19 -56.65 1.69 11.70
CA VAL A 19 -55.58 2.64 12.04
C VAL A 19 -55.62 3.81 11.05
N THR A 20 -55.96 4.97 11.54
CA THR A 20 -55.81 6.25 10.81
C THR A 20 -54.33 6.62 10.70
N ALA A 21 -53.83 6.76 9.47
CA ALA A 21 -52.46 7.19 9.20
C ALA A 21 -52.22 8.62 9.69
N PRO A 22 -51.07 8.91 10.30
CA PRO A 22 -50.67 10.27 10.65
C PRO A 22 -50.35 11.10 9.37
N PRO A 23 -50.52 12.42 9.39
CA PRO A 23 -50.25 13.26 8.24
C PRO A 23 -48.76 13.30 7.93
N THR A 24 -48.43 13.15 6.64
CA THR A 24 -47.07 13.27 6.10
C THR A 24 -46.52 14.68 6.36
N PRO A 25 -45.34 14.85 6.96
CA PRO A 25 -44.75 16.18 7.09
C PRO A 25 -44.36 16.72 5.71
N THR A 26 -44.86 17.90 5.39
CA THR A 26 -44.48 18.68 4.20
C THR A 26 -43.01 19.06 4.31
N ALA A 27 -42.20 18.59 3.38
CA ALA A 27 -40.77 18.95 3.29
C ALA A 27 -40.65 20.48 3.03
N ALA A 28 -39.84 21.14 3.86
CA ALA A 28 -39.46 22.53 3.64
C ALA A 28 -38.60 22.65 2.35
N PRO A 29 -38.69 23.76 1.61
CA PRO A 29 -37.87 23.95 0.42
C PRO A 29 -36.40 23.97 0.81
N VAL A 30 -35.60 23.08 0.17
CA VAL A 30 -34.14 23.04 0.29
C VAL A 30 -33.60 24.28 -0.43
N THR A 31 -33.04 25.20 0.33
CA THR A 31 -32.29 26.32 -0.24
C THR A 31 -30.96 25.75 -0.80
N GLU A 32 -30.84 25.77 -2.11
CA GLU A 32 -29.64 25.36 -2.82
C GLU A 32 -28.47 26.26 -2.42
N ALA A 33 -27.44 25.72 -1.81
CA ALA A 33 -26.21 26.45 -1.48
C ALA A 33 -25.52 26.89 -2.77
N PRO A 34 -24.88 28.07 -2.81
CA PRO A 34 -24.16 28.52 -3.99
C PRO A 34 -23.04 27.51 -4.33
N ALA A 35 -22.98 27.09 -5.59
CA ALA A 35 -21.96 26.21 -6.09
C ALA A 35 -20.56 26.82 -5.87
N THR A 36 -19.72 26.15 -5.11
CA THR A 36 -18.30 26.49 -4.99
C THR A 36 -17.67 26.41 -6.38
N PRO A 37 -16.95 27.42 -6.86
CA PRO A 37 -16.31 27.35 -8.16
C PRO A 37 -15.30 26.20 -8.16
N MET A 38 -15.48 25.28 -9.12
CA MET A 38 -14.54 24.19 -9.40
C MET A 38 -13.18 24.81 -9.75
N PRO A 39 -12.06 24.34 -9.18
CA PRO A 39 -10.75 24.86 -9.55
C PRO A 39 -10.54 24.68 -11.04
N THR A 40 -10.22 25.78 -11.71
CA THR A 40 -9.86 25.80 -13.13
C THR A 40 -8.61 24.95 -13.29
N THR A 41 -8.70 23.87 -14.05
CA THR A 41 -7.55 23.05 -14.42
C THR A 41 -6.53 23.94 -15.13
N ALA A 42 -5.27 23.89 -14.67
CA ALA A 42 -4.14 24.50 -15.37
C ALA A 42 -4.08 24.03 -16.84
N PRO A 43 -3.54 24.84 -17.77
CA PRO A 43 -3.43 24.45 -19.17
C PRO A 43 -2.65 23.14 -19.27
N VAL A 44 -3.27 22.13 -19.88
CA VAL A 44 -2.64 20.86 -20.19
C VAL A 44 -1.53 21.15 -21.21
N ASP A 45 -0.28 20.87 -20.84
CA ASP A 45 0.85 20.87 -21.76
C ASP A 45 0.52 19.97 -22.94
N SER A 46 0.61 20.53 -24.17
CA SER A 46 0.29 19.82 -25.43
C SER A 46 1.36 18.83 -25.88
N GLY A 47 2.33 18.51 -25.01
CA GLY A 47 3.30 17.44 -25.20
C GLY A 47 2.69 16.04 -25.03
N PRO A 48 3.39 14.97 -25.40
CA PRO A 48 2.92 13.61 -25.14
C PRO A 48 2.74 13.42 -23.62
N THR A 49 1.55 13.04 -23.21
CA THR A 49 1.22 12.79 -21.80
C THR A 49 2.19 11.76 -21.19
N PHE A 50 2.43 11.79 -19.89
CA PHE A 50 3.24 10.78 -19.20
C PHE A 50 2.78 9.35 -19.56
N VAL A 51 1.48 9.12 -19.65
CA VAL A 51 0.91 7.83 -20.09
C VAL A 51 1.40 7.45 -21.48
N GLY A 52 1.37 8.37 -22.46
CA GLY A 52 1.85 8.11 -23.83
C GLY A 52 3.37 7.86 -23.90
N ARG A 53 4.14 8.54 -23.05
CA ARG A 53 5.60 8.36 -22.98
C ARG A 53 5.96 7.00 -22.38
N VAL A 54 5.34 6.60 -21.27
CA VAL A 54 5.55 5.29 -20.62
C VAL A 54 5.18 4.14 -21.56
N ARG A 55 4.07 4.25 -22.28
CA ARG A 55 3.62 3.22 -23.23
C ARG A 55 4.58 3.01 -24.40
N ASN A 56 5.54 3.89 -24.60
CA ASN A 56 6.56 3.77 -25.64
C ASN A 56 7.99 3.87 -25.05
N ALA A 57 8.16 3.59 -23.77
CA ALA A 57 9.44 3.60 -23.10
C ALA A 57 10.17 2.24 -23.23
N GLN A 58 11.47 2.25 -22.93
CA GLN A 58 12.20 1.03 -22.65
C GLN A 58 11.80 0.49 -21.27
N TYR A 59 11.66 -0.81 -21.17
CA TYR A 59 11.29 -1.49 -19.94
C TYR A 59 12.28 -2.62 -19.67
N GLN A 60 12.79 -2.69 -18.45
CA GLN A 60 13.61 -3.79 -17.97
C GLN A 60 12.71 -4.81 -17.29
N LEU A 61 12.76 -6.08 -17.74
CA LEU A 61 11.94 -7.16 -17.20
C LEU A 61 12.25 -7.38 -15.72
N GLY A 62 11.20 -7.34 -14.88
CA GLY A 62 11.34 -7.42 -13.43
C GLY A 62 11.57 -8.84 -12.91
N ALA A 63 11.04 -9.86 -13.61
CA ALA A 63 11.21 -11.26 -13.22
C ALA A 63 12.42 -11.95 -13.89
N SER A 64 13.20 -11.22 -14.70
CA SER A 64 14.36 -11.77 -15.39
C SER A 64 15.66 -11.48 -14.64
N ASP A 65 16.39 -12.50 -14.24
CA ASP A 65 17.76 -12.38 -13.68
C ASP A 65 18.78 -11.84 -14.71
N LEU A 66 18.39 -11.70 -15.98
CA LEU A 66 19.26 -11.32 -17.09
C LEU A 66 19.23 -9.81 -17.40
N GLU A 67 18.54 -9.00 -16.59
CA GLU A 67 18.38 -7.54 -16.82
C GLU A 67 17.96 -7.23 -18.28
N GLN A 68 17.09 -8.07 -18.84
CA GLN A 68 16.66 -7.94 -20.23
C GLN A 68 15.81 -6.69 -20.40
N VAL A 69 16.20 -5.81 -21.34
CA VAL A 69 15.47 -4.58 -21.71
C VAL A 69 14.69 -4.84 -22.99
N VAL A 70 13.41 -4.45 -22.95
CA VAL A 70 12.50 -4.53 -24.10
C VAL A 70 11.97 -3.15 -24.46
N GLN A 71 11.59 -2.93 -25.72
CA GLN A 71 10.97 -1.70 -26.19
C GLN A 71 9.46 -1.90 -26.19
N LEU A 72 8.72 -1.11 -25.39
CA LEU A 72 7.27 -1.07 -25.45
C LEU A 72 6.80 -0.31 -26.69
N THR A 73 5.74 -0.78 -27.31
CA THR A 73 5.01 -0.09 -28.37
C THR A 73 3.54 -0.07 -28.01
N ASP A 74 2.98 1.13 -27.86
CA ASP A 74 1.59 1.34 -27.40
C ASP A 74 1.26 0.61 -26.08
N GLY A 75 2.25 0.47 -25.22
CA GLY A 75 2.16 -0.14 -23.88
C GLY A 75 2.25 -1.64 -23.88
N VAL A 76 2.68 -2.27 -24.97
CA VAL A 76 2.83 -3.71 -25.04
C VAL A 76 4.18 -4.11 -25.64
N TYR A 77 4.66 -5.27 -25.22
CA TYR A 77 5.75 -6.01 -25.87
C TYR A 77 5.38 -7.48 -25.84
N GLN A 78 5.73 -8.18 -26.90
CA GLN A 78 5.63 -9.64 -26.99
C GLN A 78 6.85 -10.17 -27.71
N SER A 79 7.46 -11.22 -27.16
CA SER A 79 8.57 -11.91 -27.84
C SER A 79 8.07 -12.63 -29.11
N ASP A 80 8.99 -12.92 -30.03
CA ASP A 80 8.67 -13.65 -31.27
C ASP A 80 8.30 -15.13 -30.99
N ALA A 81 8.63 -15.65 -29.80
CA ALA A 81 8.26 -17.00 -29.39
C ALA A 81 6.76 -17.08 -29.11
N ALA A 82 6.06 -18.01 -29.77
CA ALA A 82 4.62 -18.21 -29.58
C ALA A 82 4.29 -18.91 -28.23
N SER A 83 5.25 -19.62 -27.66
CA SER A 83 5.13 -20.35 -26.39
C SER A 83 6.48 -20.91 -25.94
N GLY A 84 6.53 -21.40 -24.69
CA GLY A 84 7.72 -22.04 -24.12
C GLY A 84 8.57 -21.08 -23.30
N ALA A 85 9.80 -21.47 -22.97
CA ALA A 85 10.67 -20.73 -22.04
C ALA A 85 11.14 -19.35 -22.56
N GLU A 86 11.03 -19.11 -23.87
CA GLU A 86 11.40 -17.83 -24.49
C GLU A 86 10.19 -16.88 -24.66
N TYR A 87 8.99 -17.33 -24.30
CA TYR A 87 7.80 -16.47 -24.38
C TYR A 87 7.81 -15.43 -23.28
N VAL A 88 7.71 -14.17 -23.65
CA VAL A 88 7.52 -13.05 -22.76
C VAL A 88 6.48 -12.10 -23.34
N SER A 89 5.49 -11.75 -22.55
CA SER A 89 4.52 -10.71 -22.86
C SER A 89 4.51 -9.68 -21.74
N VAL A 90 4.58 -8.40 -22.10
CA VAL A 90 4.56 -7.26 -21.18
C VAL A 90 3.41 -6.35 -21.56
N SER A 91 2.68 -5.84 -20.56
CA SER A 91 1.62 -4.85 -20.78
C SER A 91 1.60 -3.79 -19.69
N VAL A 92 1.55 -2.53 -20.09
CA VAL A 92 1.32 -1.39 -19.19
C VAL A 92 -0.13 -1.38 -18.76
N LEU A 93 -0.36 -1.40 -17.45
CA LEU A 93 -1.70 -1.30 -16.86
C LEU A 93 -2.18 0.17 -16.83
N ASN A 94 -3.47 0.37 -16.57
CA ASN A 94 -4.08 1.71 -16.50
C ASN A 94 -3.82 2.44 -15.16
N PHE A 95 -2.76 2.07 -14.46
CA PHE A 95 -2.32 2.69 -13.21
C PHE A 95 -1.00 3.41 -13.47
N VAL A 96 -1.10 4.71 -13.75
CA VAL A 96 0.03 5.61 -13.99
C VAL A 96 -0.15 6.83 -13.10
N ALA A 97 0.86 7.17 -12.31
CA ALA A 97 0.90 8.36 -11.47
C ALA A 97 2.19 9.14 -11.73
N ASN A 98 2.14 10.46 -11.59
CA ASN A 98 3.31 11.32 -11.73
C ASN A 98 3.49 12.23 -10.52
N GLY A 99 4.73 12.55 -10.21
CA GLY A 99 5.17 13.39 -9.10
C GLY A 99 6.67 13.30 -8.91
N ASP A 100 7.26 14.25 -8.20
CA ASP A 100 8.70 14.30 -7.94
C ASP A 100 9.08 13.24 -6.88
N LEU A 101 9.64 12.11 -7.33
CA LEU A 101 10.03 10.98 -6.47
C LEU A 101 11.49 11.09 -5.99
N ASN A 102 12.33 11.84 -6.71
CA ASN A 102 13.76 11.93 -6.44
C ASN A 102 14.19 13.30 -5.86
N ASN A 103 13.24 14.24 -5.70
CA ASN A 103 13.41 15.61 -5.22
C ASN A 103 14.32 16.46 -6.14
N ASP A 104 14.23 16.28 -7.46
CA ASP A 104 14.95 17.10 -8.45
C ASP A 104 14.11 18.27 -8.99
N GLY A 105 12.86 18.39 -8.56
CA GLY A 105 11.91 19.43 -8.93
C GLY A 105 11.18 19.14 -10.25
N ARG A 106 11.22 17.91 -10.75
CA ARG A 106 10.49 17.45 -11.93
C ARG A 106 9.60 16.27 -11.57
N ASP A 107 8.52 16.10 -12.33
CA ASP A 107 7.66 14.94 -12.17
C ASP A 107 8.32 13.70 -12.77
N ASP A 108 8.52 12.68 -11.96
CA ASP A 108 8.81 11.31 -12.33
C ASP A 108 7.50 10.53 -12.57
N VAL A 109 7.59 9.27 -12.98
CA VAL A 109 6.42 8.44 -13.28
C VAL A 109 6.52 7.11 -12.57
N ALA A 110 5.47 6.76 -11.82
CA ALA A 110 5.22 5.40 -11.38
C ALA A 110 4.13 4.75 -12.24
N VAL A 111 4.32 3.50 -12.61
CA VAL A 111 3.39 2.74 -13.46
C VAL A 111 3.35 1.28 -13.05
N LEU A 112 2.19 0.65 -13.16
CA LEU A 112 2.08 -0.79 -13.02
C LEU A 112 2.23 -1.47 -14.38
N VAL A 113 3.11 -2.48 -14.42
CA VAL A 113 3.41 -3.26 -15.62
C VAL A 113 3.16 -4.74 -15.30
N ALA A 114 2.43 -5.41 -16.17
CA ALA A 114 2.16 -6.83 -16.06
C ALA A 114 3.07 -7.62 -17.01
N GLU A 115 3.68 -8.68 -16.49
CA GLU A 115 4.52 -9.63 -17.21
C GLU A 115 3.91 -11.02 -17.20
N ASN A 116 3.98 -11.73 -18.33
CA ASN A 116 3.59 -13.15 -18.45
C ASN A 116 4.68 -13.90 -19.21
N TYR A 117 5.05 -15.06 -18.71
CA TYR A 117 6.12 -15.93 -19.22
C TYR A 117 5.57 -17.23 -19.80
N GLY A 118 4.40 -17.18 -20.44
CA GLY A 118 3.78 -18.34 -21.13
C GLY A 118 3.00 -19.28 -20.23
N GLY A 119 2.95 -19.02 -18.93
CA GLY A 119 2.13 -19.74 -17.95
C GLY A 119 0.79 -19.05 -17.65
N SER A 120 0.14 -19.49 -16.56
CA SER A 120 -1.11 -18.88 -16.06
C SER A 120 -0.85 -17.68 -15.15
N GLY A 121 0.39 -17.44 -14.72
CA GLY A 121 0.77 -16.30 -13.87
C GLY A 121 0.80 -15.00 -14.67
N THR A 122 0.39 -13.90 -14.02
CA THR A 122 0.54 -12.53 -14.52
C THR A 122 1.13 -11.69 -13.42
N PHE A 123 2.44 -11.53 -13.44
CA PHE A 123 3.19 -10.85 -12.41
C PHE A 123 3.13 -9.35 -12.61
N VAL A 124 2.68 -8.61 -11.61
CA VAL A 124 2.52 -7.16 -11.68
C VAL A 124 3.67 -6.50 -10.93
N PHE A 125 4.32 -5.55 -11.62
CA PHE A 125 5.45 -4.80 -11.11
C PHE A 125 5.10 -3.32 -10.98
N LEU A 126 5.48 -2.71 -9.87
CA LEU A 126 5.54 -1.27 -9.70
C LEU A 126 6.86 -0.79 -10.28
N THR A 127 6.78 -0.03 -11.35
CA THR A 127 7.95 0.44 -12.12
C THR A 127 8.06 1.96 -12.03
N VAL A 128 9.26 2.47 -11.84
CA VAL A 128 9.54 3.91 -11.76
C VAL A 128 10.44 4.34 -12.90
N TYR A 129 10.06 5.45 -13.53
CA TYR A 129 10.85 6.19 -14.52
C TYR A 129 11.11 7.60 -14.02
N ALA A 130 12.37 8.04 -14.06
CA ALA A 130 12.73 9.44 -13.86
C ALA A 130 12.64 10.23 -15.17
N ASP A 131 12.18 11.48 -15.10
CA ASP A 131 12.23 12.41 -16.24
C ASP A 131 13.59 13.10 -16.30
N VAL A 132 14.46 12.59 -17.14
CA VAL A 132 15.77 13.19 -17.40
C VAL A 132 15.71 14.04 -18.67
N ASN A 133 15.57 15.35 -18.52
CA ASN A 133 15.52 16.32 -19.62
C ASN A 133 14.43 16.01 -20.69
N GLY A 134 13.25 15.60 -20.26
CA GLY A 134 12.14 15.27 -21.13
C GLY A 134 12.13 13.82 -21.63
N THR A 135 13.09 12.99 -21.21
CA THR A 135 13.15 11.56 -21.55
C THR A 135 12.92 10.72 -20.32
N LEU A 136 11.95 9.80 -20.36
CA LEU A 136 11.72 8.83 -19.30
C LEU A 136 12.83 7.79 -19.28
N THR A 137 13.53 7.70 -18.17
CA THR A 137 14.62 6.75 -17.94
C THR A 137 14.22 5.77 -16.85
N PHE A 138 14.21 4.47 -17.16
CA PHE A 138 13.92 3.43 -16.18
C PHE A 138 14.85 3.54 -14.97
N GLN A 139 14.28 3.48 -13.77
CA GLN A 139 15.01 3.53 -12.51
C GLN A 139 15.01 2.17 -11.81
N THR A 140 13.83 1.62 -11.59
CA THR A 140 13.67 0.37 -10.84
C THR A 140 12.29 -0.25 -11.09
N SER A 141 12.15 -1.51 -10.72
CA SER A 141 10.91 -2.26 -10.75
C SER A 141 10.83 -3.17 -9.53
N LEU A 142 9.66 -3.23 -8.89
CA LEU A 142 9.38 -4.04 -7.72
C LEU A 142 8.15 -4.92 -7.98
N MET A 143 8.28 -6.22 -7.84
CA MET A 143 7.16 -7.13 -7.95
C MET A 143 6.15 -6.87 -6.82
N ILE A 144 4.89 -6.67 -7.17
CA ILE A 144 3.79 -6.50 -6.22
C ILE A 144 3.16 -7.85 -5.89
N ASP A 145 2.71 -8.59 -6.90
CA ASP A 145 2.13 -9.92 -6.75
C ASP A 145 1.83 -10.57 -8.12
N ASP A 146 1.40 -11.83 -8.12
CA ASP A 146 0.74 -12.48 -9.25
C ASP A 146 -0.76 -12.10 -9.24
N ARG A 147 -1.22 -11.42 -10.30
CA ARG A 147 -2.64 -11.02 -10.47
C ARG A 147 -3.25 -10.25 -9.29
N PRO A 148 -2.58 -9.25 -8.72
CA PRO A 148 -3.16 -8.42 -7.67
C PRO A 148 -4.39 -7.66 -8.17
N GLN A 149 -5.29 -7.32 -7.24
CA GLN A 149 -6.41 -6.43 -7.53
C GLN A 149 -6.07 -5.02 -7.05
N VAL A 150 -5.74 -4.14 -7.99
CA VAL A 150 -5.32 -2.77 -7.68
C VAL A 150 -6.54 -1.87 -7.63
N ASN A 151 -6.70 -1.15 -6.52
CA ASN A 151 -7.78 -0.21 -6.31
C ASN A 151 -7.37 1.23 -6.65
N VAL A 152 -6.24 1.67 -6.08
CA VAL A 152 -5.73 3.05 -6.24
C VAL A 152 -4.22 3.04 -6.33
N MET A 153 -3.66 3.93 -7.16
CA MET A 153 -2.25 4.30 -7.16
C MET A 153 -2.13 5.82 -7.34
N SER A 154 -1.32 6.46 -6.53
CA SER A 154 -1.03 7.90 -6.60
C SER A 154 0.39 8.19 -6.14
N ILE A 155 0.88 9.41 -6.45
CA ILE A 155 2.10 9.94 -5.86
C ILE A 155 1.73 11.19 -5.07
N ASP A 156 2.17 11.25 -3.83
CA ASP A 156 2.04 12.41 -2.96
C ASP A 156 3.29 12.55 -2.08
N ASN A 157 3.79 13.78 -1.94
CA ASN A 157 4.96 14.11 -1.11
C ASN A 157 6.22 13.25 -1.36
N GLY A 158 6.45 12.84 -2.62
CA GLY A 158 7.60 12.01 -3.00
C GLY A 158 7.45 10.52 -2.67
N GLU A 159 6.25 10.06 -2.34
CA GLU A 159 5.94 8.67 -2.06
C GLU A 159 4.85 8.15 -3.00
N ILE A 160 4.95 6.87 -3.37
CA ILE A 160 3.96 6.17 -4.17
C ILE A 160 3.00 5.47 -3.22
N PHE A 161 1.75 5.89 -3.20
CA PHE A 161 0.67 5.19 -2.52
C PHE A 161 0.08 4.12 -3.43
N LEU A 162 -0.12 2.92 -2.88
CA LEU A 162 -0.74 1.78 -3.56
C LEU A 162 -1.74 1.08 -2.64
N ASP A 163 -3.02 1.13 -2.98
CA ASP A 163 -4.08 0.33 -2.37
C ASP A 163 -4.33 -0.90 -3.26
N VAL A 164 -4.11 -2.10 -2.71
CA VAL A 164 -4.06 -3.34 -3.48
C VAL A 164 -4.45 -4.55 -2.66
N VAL A 165 -5.16 -5.50 -3.27
CA VAL A 165 -5.37 -6.84 -2.72
C VAL A 165 -4.36 -7.80 -3.34
N ILE A 166 -3.57 -8.45 -2.49
CA ILE A 166 -2.53 -9.42 -2.86
C ILE A 166 -2.84 -10.80 -2.25
N HIS A 167 -2.07 -11.82 -2.61
CA HIS A 167 -2.19 -13.12 -1.98
C HIS A 167 -1.76 -13.10 -0.50
N ASP A 168 -2.59 -13.66 0.36
CA ASP A 168 -2.17 -14.13 1.67
C ASP A 168 -1.46 -15.50 1.53
N ALA A 169 -0.73 -15.89 2.55
CA ALA A 169 0.07 -17.12 2.54
C ALA A 169 -0.76 -18.40 2.27
N GLU A 170 -2.04 -18.39 2.60
CA GLU A 170 -2.96 -19.53 2.42
C GLU A 170 -3.86 -19.39 1.18
N ASP A 171 -3.72 -18.31 0.42
CA ASP A 171 -4.57 -18.08 -0.75
C ASP A 171 -4.23 -19.01 -1.93
N PRO A 172 -5.25 -19.49 -2.65
CA PRO A 172 -5.01 -20.17 -3.90
C PRO A 172 -4.51 -19.18 -4.96
N PHE A 173 -3.64 -19.64 -5.86
CA PHE A 173 -3.00 -18.82 -6.91
C PHE A 173 -3.93 -17.98 -7.80
N CYS A 174 -5.24 -18.24 -7.79
CA CYS A 174 -6.21 -17.48 -8.58
C CYS A 174 -6.78 -16.25 -7.87
N CYS A 175 -6.67 -16.21 -6.52
CA CYS A 175 -7.68 -15.47 -5.77
C CYS A 175 -7.07 -14.78 -4.54
N PRO A 176 -6.40 -13.64 -4.74
CA PRO A 176 -5.80 -12.87 -3.64
C PRO A 176 -6.90 -12.32 -2.72
N THR A 177 -6.65 -12.34 -1.40
CA THR A 177 -7.61 -11.86 -0.38
C THR A 177 -7.04 -10.84 0.60
N LEU A 178 -5.71 -10.67 0.68
CA LEU A 178 -5.09 -9.75 1.62
C LEU A 178 -5.14 -8.30 1.10
N HIS A 179 -6.08 -7.52 1.61
CA HIS A 179 -6.16 -6.09 1.33
C HIS A 179 -5.06 -5.33 2.07
N THR A 180 -4.30 -4.51 1.34
CA THR A 180 -3.19 -3.71 1.89
C THR A 180 -3.20 -2.30 1.32
N ALA A 181 -2.82 -1.32 2.14
CA ALA A 181 -2.43 0.01 1.70
C ALA A 181 -0.94 0.22 2.01
N ARG A 182 -0.18 0.72 1.04
CA ARG A 182 1.28 0.76 1.08
C ARG A 182 1.80 2.09 0.59
N HIS A 183 2.88 2.59 1.22
CA HIS A 183 3.67 3.67 0.66
C HIS A 183 5.06 3.16 0.31
N TYR A 184 5.54 3.56 -0.87
CA TYR A 184 6.89 3.27 -1.33
C TYR A 184 7.64 4.56 -1.59
N ARG A 185 8.92 4.59 -1.24
CA ARG A 185 9.84 5.70 -1.51
C ARG A 185 10.95 5.24 -2.43
N LEU A 186 11.27 6.05 -3.44
CA LEU A 186 12.46 5.84 -4.26
C LEU A 186 13.70 6.27 -3.47
N THR A 187 14.61 5.34 -3.25
CA THR A 187 15.87 5.61 -2.55
C THR A 187 16.90 6.27 -3.45
N ARG A 188 17.94 6.83 -2.87
CA ARG A 188 19.07 7.44 -3.59
C ARG A 188 19.88 6.43 -4.42
N ILE A 189 19.69 5.14 -4.22
CA ILE A 189 20.32 4.06 -4.99
C ILE A 189 19.33 3.40 -5.95
N ASN A 190 18.24 4.10 -6.26
CA ASN A 190 17.19 3.66 -7.18
C ASN A 190 16.55 2.32 -6.79
N GLN A 191 16.23 2.15 -5.52
CA GLN A 191 15.40 1.06 -5.01
C GLN A 191 14.07 1.61 -4.49
N LEU A 192 13.03 0.79 -4.54
CA LEU A 192 11.75 1.09 -3.92
C LEU A 192 11.71 0.46 -2.54
N ASP A 193 11.76 1.30 -1.51
CA ASP A 193 11.58 0.90 -0.14
C ASP A 193 10.11 1.02 0.27
N LEU A 194 9.57 -0.03 0.88
CA LEU A 194 8.28 0.03 1.58
C LEU A 194 8.49 0.87 2.85
N VAL A 195 7.77 1.99 2.97
CA VAL A 195 7.95 2.93 4.09
C VAL A 195 6.74 3.02 5.02
N ASP A 196 5.57 2.63 4.54
CA ASP A 196 4.35 2.46 5.33
C ASP A 196 3.56 1.26 4.80
N TYR A 197 2.96 0.48 5.71
CA TYR A 197 2.18 -0.71 5.39
C TYR A 197 1.01 -0.87 6.33
N VAL A 198 -0.16 -1.03 5.77
CA VAL A 198 -1.42 -1.19 6.50
C VAL A 198 -2.15 -2.41 5.99
N THR A 199 -2.57 -3.30 6.90
CA THR A 199 -3.60 -4.32 6.63
C THR A 199 -4.89 -3.91 7.31
N PHE A 200 -5.95 -4.66 7.04
CA PHE A 200 -7.27 -4.41 7.59
C PHE A 200 -7.76 -5.59 8.42
N THR A 201 -8.51 -5.32 9.48
CA THR A 201 -9.20 -6.37 10.24
C THR A 201 -10.33 -6.96 9.38
N PRO A 202 -10.89 -8.13 9.76
CA PRO A 202 -12.10 -8.65 9.11
C PRO A 202 -13.31 -7.71 9.16
N ALA A 203 -13.33 -6.74 10.08
CA ALA A 203 -14.36 -5.71 10.18
C ALA A 203 -14.08 -4.51 9.23
N GLY A 204 -12.90 -4.46 8.60
CA GLY A 204 -12.46 -3.39 7.71
C GLY A 204 -11.69 -2.26 8.42
N ASP A 205 -11.38 -2.39 9.71
CA ASP A 205 -10.63 -1.37 10.43
C ASP A 205 -9.14 -1.43 10.05
N PRO A 206 -8.48 -0.31 9.72
CA PRO A 206 -7.08 -0.28 9.34
C PRO A 206 -6.17 -0.49 10.55
N ARG A 207 -5.15 -1.33 10.40
CA ARG A 207 -4.05 -1.48 11.35
C ARG A 207 -2.97 -0.46 11.00
N THR A 208 -2.98 0.70 11.67
CA THR A 208 -1.99 1.74 11.42
C THR A 208 -1.02 1.87 12.58
N ILE A 209 0.24 2.10 12.25
CA ILE A 209 1.27 2.61 13.15
C ILE A 209 1.59 4.03 12.68
N THR A 210 1.85 4.94 13.61
CA THR A 210 2.29 6.29 13.29
C THR A 210 3.46 6.67 14.19
N ILE A 211 4.63 6.90 13.61
CA ILE A 211 5.79 7.47 14.30
C ILE A 211 5.61 8.99 14.38
N GLU A 212 5.34 9.50 15.58
CA GLU A 212 5.16 10.94 15.82
C GLU A 212 6.50 11.66 16.09
N ALA A 213 7.48 10.90 16.55
CA ALA A 213 8.86 11.35 16.73
C ALA A 213 9.80 10.14 16.69
N PRO A 214 10.99 10.30 16.09
CA PRO A 214 11.54 11.49 15.44
C PRO A 214 10.89 11.77 14.09
N PRO A 215 10.97 13.01 13.56
CA PRO A 215 10.57 13.28 12.18
C PRO A 215 11.56 12.65 11.21
N ASN A 216 11.10 12.43 9.96
CA ASN A 216 11.95 11.93 8.88
C ASN A 216 13.16 12.85 8.66
N GLY A 217 14.35 12.28 8.45
CA GLY A 217 15.61 13.01 8.32
C GLY A 217 16.20 13.52 9.64
N ALA A 218 15.64 13.15 10.78
CA ALA A 218 16.17 13.58 12.09
C ALA A 218 17.59 13.07 12.32
N GLN A 219 18.35 13.86 13.11
CA GLN A 219 19.69 13.46 13.52
C GLN A 219 19.62 12.60 14.79
N ALA A 220 20.33 11.48 14.77
CA ALA A 220 20.44 10.56 15.88
C ALA A 220 21.90 10.37 16.28
N THR A 221 22.15 10.17 17.57
CA THR A 221 23.46 9.79 18.11
C THR A 221 23.48 8.29 18.44
N ASN A 222 24.05 7.88 19.54
CA ASN A 222 24.11 6.48 19.99
C ASN A 222 22.71 5.86 20.30
N SER A 223 21.71 6.71 20.48
CA SER A 223 20.33 6.30 20.74
C SER A 223 19.34 7.35 20.25
N ILE A 224 18.09 6.94 20.02
CA ILE A 224 17.00 7.82 19.64
C ILE A 224 15.76 7.48 20.44
N GLN A 225 15.04 8.52 20.88
CA GLN A 225 13.70 8.34 21.46
C GLN A 225 12.69 8.24 20.31
N VAL A 226 11.90 7.18 20.31
CA VAL A 226 10.85 6.93 19.33
C VAL A 226 9.51 6.95 20.04
N ARG A 227 8.60 7.78 19.57
CA ARG A 227 7.23 7.91 20.09
C ARG A 227 6.23 7.83 18.96
N GLY A 228 5.08 7.24 19.29
CA GLY A 228 4.02 7.14 18.31
C GLY A 228 2.78 6.47 18.86
N LYS A 229 1.90 6.10 17.95
CA LYS A 229 0.62 5.50 18.26
C LYS A 229 0.30 4.35 17.31
N VAL A 230 -0.59 3.47 17.77
CA VAL A 230 -1.19 2.39 16.97
C VAL A 230 -2.70 2.52 17.01
N ALA A 231 -3.36 2.26 15.89
CA ALA A 231 -4.83 2.23 15.86
C ALA A 231 -5.39 0.99 16.58
N ILE A 232 -4.65 -0.12 16.52
CA ILE A 232 -4.99 -1.40 17.13
C ILE A 232 -3.75 -1.89 17.88
N ALA A 233 -3.87 -2.11 19.21
CA ALA A 233 -2.78 -2.65 20.00
C ALA A 233 -2.35 -4.03 19.48
N PRO A 234 -1.03 -4.26 19.26
CA PRO A 234 -0.52 -5.52 18.75
C PRO A 234 -0.68 -6.65 19.77
N PHE A 235 -0.45 -7.88 19.34
CA PHE A 235 -0.43 -9.02 20.23
C PHE A 235 0.59 -8.82 21.37
N GLU A 236 0.19 -9.10 22.59
CA GLU A 236 0.98 -8.89 23.83
C GLU A 236 1.50 -7.45 24.00
N ASN A 237 0.86 -6.47 23.35
CA ASN A 237 1.28 -5.06 23.36
C ASN A 237 2.75 -4.87 22.94
N THR A 238 3.23 -5.67 21.99
CA THR A 238 4.63 -5.67 21.56
C THR A 238 4.74 -5.43 20.08
N LEU A 239 5.48 -4.37 19.70
CA LEU A 239 5.93 -4.10 18.32
C LEU A 239 7.38 -4.52 18.18
N ALA A 240 7.78 -4.89 16.97
CA ALA A 240 9.18 -5.01 16.60
C ALA A 240 9.71 -3.67 16.08
N TYR A 241 11.00 -3.40 16.29
CA TYR A 241 11.73 -2.40 15.52
C TYR A 241 12.86 -3.06 14.75
N ARG A 242 13.17 -2.49 13.59
CA ARG A 242 14.33 -2.86 12.77
C ARG A 242 15.01 -1.60 12.26
N ILE A 243 16.33 -1.66 12.14
CA ILE A 243 17.14 -0.59 11.57
C ILE A 243 17.89 -1.16 10.38
N TYR A 244 17.74 -0.52 9.23
CA TYR A 244 18.39 -0.91 7.98
C TYR A 244 19.33 0.19 7.52
N ASP A 245 20.41 -0.21 6.85
CA ASP A 245 21.20 0.74 6.06
C ASP A 245 20.49 1.06 4.72
N ILE A 246 21.08 1.96 3.94
CA ILE A 246 20.56 2.37 2.63
C ILE A 246 20.49 1.22 1.62
N GLY A 247 21.28 0.16 1.80
CA GLY A 247 21.26 -1.06 0.96
C GLY A 247 20.27 -2.12 1.43
N GLY A 248 19.48 -1.85 2.49
CA GLY A 248 18.51 -2.79 3.06
C GLY A 248 19.11 -3.85 3.98
N VAL A 249 20.39 -3.69 4.40
CA VAL A 249 21.03 -4.60 5.37
C VAL A 249 20.56 -4.25 6.77
N GLU A 250 20.02 -5.23 7.50
CA GLU A 250 19.59 -5.06 8.89
C GLU A 250 20.81 -4.84 9.81
N LEU A 251 20.83 -3.72 10.50
CA LEU A 251 21.89 -3.31 11.43
C LEU A 251 21.53 -3.60 12.89
N ALA A 252 20.25 -3.52 13.24
CA ALA A 252 19.74 -3.81 14.58
C ALA A 252 18.25 -4.14 14.55
N ALA A 253 17.81 -4.91 15.53
CA ALA A 253 16.40 -5.23 15.76
C ALA A 253 16.12 -5.37 17.25
N GLY A 254 14.84 -5.24 17.64
CA GLY A 254 14.38 -5.43 19.00
C GLY A 254 12.89 -5.22 19.15
N ALA A 255 12.45 -5.04 20.39
CA ALA A 255 11.03 -4.91 20.74
C ALA A 255 10.73 -3.57 21.41
N ILE A 256 9.50 -3.09 21.19
CA ILE A 256 8.92 -1.90 21.82
C ILE A 256 7.61 -2.29 22.46
N THR A 257 7.37 -1.78 23.68
CA THR A 257 6.10 -2.01 24.39
C THR A 257 5.10 -0.90 24.04
N VAL A 258 3.87 -1.30 23.72
CA VAL A 258 2.71 -0.40 23.55
C VAL A 258 1.95 -0.31 24.86
N THR A 259 1.50 0.88 25.22
CA THR A 259 0.55 1.10 26.31
C THR A 259 -0.83 1.30 25.71
N ALA A 260 -1.74 0.36 25.98
CA ALA A 260 -3.13 0.41 25.53
C ALA A 260 -4.06 0.08 26.71
N PRO A 261 -5.29 0.63 26.73
CA PRO A 261 -6.25 0.38 27.84
C PRO A 261 -6.82 -1.03 27.82
N ASP A 262 -6.85 -1.69 26.67
CA ASP A 262 -7.36 -3.05 26.48
C ASP A 262 -6.74 -3.67 25.20
N LEU A 263 -6.92 -4.98 25.02
CA LEU A 263 -6.49 -5.72 23.84
C LEU A 263 -7.20 -5.19 22.58
N GLY A 264 -6.42 -4.89 21.54
CA GLY A 264 -6.96 -4.36 20.29
C GLY A 264 -7.46 -2.91 20.34
N ALA A 265 -7.41 -2.24 21.51
CA ALA A 265 -7.71 -0.82 21.62
C ALA A 265 -6.57 0.03 21.03
N PRO A 266 -6.83 1.29 20.66
CA PRO A 266 -5.74 2.21 20.30
C PRO A 266 -4.74 2.37 21.43
N GLY A 267 -3.44 2.46 21.07
CA GLY A 267 -2.35 2.55 22.04
C GLY A 267 -1.27 3.53 21.63
N THR A 268 -0.32 3.76 22.53
CA THR A 268 0.85 4.61 22.31
C THR A 268 2.13 3.88 22.69
N PHE A 269 3.24 4.27 22.08
CA PHE A 269 4.56 3.80 22.46
C PHE A 269 5.53 4.97 22.66
N ASP A 270 6.45 4.79 23.63
CA ASP A 270 7.55 5.74 23.91
C ASP A 270 8.75 4.90 24.38
N SER A 271 9.78 4.83 23.55
CA SER A 271 10.93 3.95 23.80
C SER A 271 12.24 4.59 23.35
N ILE A 272 13.33 4.23 24.01
CA ILE A 272 14.68 4.61 23.58
C ILE A 272 15.32 3.44 22.87
N ILE A 273 15.61 3.63 21.57
CA ILE A 273 16.28 2.63 20.73
C ILE A 273 17.77 2.96 20.67
N LYS A 274 18.62 1.97 20.90
CA LYS A 274 20.08 2.09 20.76
C LYS A 274 20.47 1.82 19.30
N LEU A 275 21.24 2.73 18.72
CA LEU A 275 21.73 2.61 17.34
C LEU A 275 23.02 1.79 17.23
N GLY A 276 23.60 1.38 18.35
CA GLY A 276 24.81 0.55 18.36
C GLY A 276 26.03 1.26 17.76
N ASN A 277 26.80 0.51 16.96
CA ASN A 277 28.05 0.99 16.35
C ASN A 277 27.85 1.47 14.90
N ILE A 278 26.70 2.08 14.60
CA ILE A 278 26.45 2.63 13.26
C ILE A 278 27.37 3.83 13.04
N LEU A 279 28.01 3.88 11.88
CA LEU A 279 28.98 4.92 11.57
C LEU A 279 28.34 6.32 11.49
N SER A 280 29.05 7.33 12.00
CA SER A 280 28.65 8.72 11.84
C SER A 280 28.55 9.11 10.36
N GLY A 281 27.51 9.84 9.99
CA GLY A 281 27.19 10.22 8.62
C GLY A 281 26.33 9.19 7.89
N ALA A 282 26.11 8.00 8.45
CA ALA A 282 25.24 6.99 7.83
C ALA A 282 23.76 7.47 7.85
N VAL A 283 23.08 7.22 6.76
CA VAL A 283 21.62 7.29 6.68
C VAL A 283 21.08 5.88 6.93
N VAL A 284 20.14 5.78 7.87
CA VAL A 284 19.51 4.51 8.24
C VAL A 284 17.99 4.67 8.23
N ARG A 285 17.26 3.60 7.94
CA ARG A 285 15.81 3.53 8.07
C ARG A 285 15.44 2.76 9.34
N LEU A 286 14.70 3.41 10.22
CA LEU A 286 14.07 2.79 11.38
C LEU A 286 12.64 2.42 11.01
N GLU A 287 12.29 1.16 11.13
CA GLU A 287 10.96 0.61 10.97
C GLU A 287 10.38 0.20 12.31
N ILE A 288 9.09 0.49 12.52
CA ILE A 288 8.27 -0.01 13.64
C ILE A 288 7.20 -0.91 13.03
N GLN A 289 7.17 -2.18 13.46
CA GLN A 289 6.40 -3.23 12.81
C GLN A 289 5.46 -3.92 13.80
N ASP A 290 4.21 -4.15 13.39
CA ASP A 290 3.29 -5.13 14.01
C ASP A 290 3.41 -6.43 13.22
N LEU A 291 3.81 -7.50 13.88
CA LEU A 291 3.99 -8.82 13.27
C LEU A 291 2.93 -9.79 13.80
N SER A 292 2.37 -10.58 12.91
CA SER A 292 1.41 -11.63 13.22
C SER A 292 2.01 -12.65 14.19
N ALA A 293 1.36 -12.89 15.30
CA ALA A 293 1.75 -13.93 16.25
C ALA A 293 1.55 -15.36 15.68
N LYS A 294 0.75 -15.51 14.61
CA LYS A 294 0.48 -16.80 13.95
C LYS A 294 1.70 -17.29 13.17
N ASP A 295 2.29 -16.40 12.37
CA ASP A 295 3.23 -16.77 11.30
C ASP A 295 4.36 -15.76 11.09
N GLY A 296 4.35 -14.63 11.81
CA GLY A 296 5.35 -13.56 11.68
C GLY A 296 5.15 -12.65 10.47
N SER A 297 4.03 -12.77 9.74
CA SER A 297 3.72 -11.87 8.62
C SER A 297 3.54 -10.43 9.10
N LEU A 298 3.83 -9.48 8.22
CA LEU A 298 3.70 -8.06 8.50
C LEU A 298 2.21 -7.66 8.49
N LEU A 299 1.74 -7.08 9.59
CA LEU A 299 0.36 -6.57 9.73
C LEU A 299 0.27 -5.07 9.58
N ALA A 300 1.25 -4.35 10.11
CA ALA A 300 1.37 -2.90 9.95
C ALA A 300 2.84 -2.48 10.10
N MET A 301 3.22 -1.39 9.47
CA MET A 301 4.55 -0.80 9.61
C MET A 301 4.49 0.70 9.32
N ASP A 302 5.31 1.46 10.04
CA ASP A 302 5.68 2.83 9.69
C ASP A 302 7.19 2.99 9.84
N SER A 303 7.80 3.90 9.09
CA SER A 303 9.24 4.10 9.10
C SER A 303 9.68 5.55 8.97
N VAL A 304 10.89 5.82 9.48
CA VAL A 304 11.56 7.12 9.32
C VAL A 304 13.03 6.92 8.96
N GLU A 305 13.55 7.79 8.10
CA GLU A 305 14.98 7.89 7.87
C GLU A 305 15.64 8.73 8.96
N LEU A 306 16.85 8.33 9.38
CA LEU A 306 17.66 9.01 10.37
C LEU A 306 19.07 9.22 9.82
N VAL A 307 19.71 10.33 10.23
CA VAL A 307 21.12 10.58 9.95
C VAL A 307 21.92 10.41 11.25
N VAL A 308 22.80 9.42 11.29
CA VAL A 308 23.61 9.12 12.48
C VAL A 308 24.75 10.15 12.60
N LYS A 309 24.95 10.69 13.80
CA LYS A 309 26.01 11.65 14.13
C LYS A 309 27.18 11.03 14.87
#